data_c3261c2d4d98a1b6061c747a3d086f4b
#
_entry.id   c3261c2d4d98a1b6061c747a3d086f4b
#
_cell.length_a   1.000
_cell.length_b   1.000
_cell.length_c   1.000
_cell.angle_alpha   90.00
_cell.angle_beta   90.00
_cell.angle_gamma   90.00
#
_symmetry.space_group_name_H-M   'P 1'
#
loop_
_entity.id
_entity.type
_entity.pdbx_description
1 polymer ?
#
loop_
_entity_poly.entity_id
_entity_poly.type
_entity_poly.pdbx_seq_one_letter_code
_entity_poly.pdbx_strand_id
1 'polypeptide(L)'
;MAKKGKKPAELSSQFLKIMREWQKLENATIKFSLDMLRRTKNPLIRMTMEMIKNDSQKHKAMQQMLIDSLTKEALHINPDELAVLSDGLNKHIAAEAKSLELADEALKNSELFITRYILSLLIADETKHHNMLGKLNELKRATVFVT
;
A
#
# COMPACT_ATOMS: atom_id res chain seq x y z
N MET A 1 6.56 -2.69 -38.94
CA MET A 1 7.31 -3.77 -38.23
C MET A 1 6.63 -4.07 -36.92
N ALA A 2 6.04 -5.23 -36.79
CA ALA A 2 5.48 -5.67 -35.51
C ALA A 2 6.63 -5.86 -34.51
N LYS A 3 6.57 -5.15 -33.36
CA LYS A 3 7.51 -5.39 -32.26
C LYS A 3 7.34 -6.83 -31.80
N LYS A 4 8.35 -7.69 -31.99
CA LYS A 4 8.36 -9.03 -31.41
C LYS A 4 8.15 -8.90 -29.90
N GLY A 5 7.06 -9.47 -29.40
CA GLY A 5 6.80 -9.54 -27.97
C GLY A 5 7.95 -10.26 -27.26
N LYS A 6 8.35 -9.77 -26.08
CA LYS A 6 9.37 -10.42 -25.27
C LYS A 6 8.89 -11.80 -24.81
N LYS A 7 9.81 -12.77 -24.72
CA LYS A 7 9.50 -14.10 -24.18
C LYS A 7 9.16 -14.03 -22.68
N PRO A 8 8.30 -14.92 -22.13
CA PRO A 8 7.94 -14.90 -20.71
C PRO A 8 9.12 -14.89 -19.74
N ALA A 9 10.20 -15.64 -20.04
CA ALA A 9 11.42 -15.65 -19.23
C ALA A 9 12.15 -14.29 -19.22
N GLU A 10 12.15 -13.57 -20.34
CA GLU A 10 12.74 -12.22 -20.43
C GLU A 10 11.91 -11.20 -19.67
N LEU A 11 10.59 -11.32 -19.69
CA LEU A 11 9.67 -10.47 -18.91
C LEU A 11 9.88 -10.68 -17.41
N SER A 12 10.00 -11.92 -16.95
CA SER A 12 10.28 -12.24 -15.54
C SER A 12 11.62 -11.71 -15.08
N SER A 13 12.68 -11.84 -15.89
CA SER A 13 14.02 -11.31 -15.58
C SER A 13 14.01 -9.78 -15.49
N GLN A 14 13.33 -9.11 -16.42
CA GLN A 14 13.20 -7.67 -16.43
C GLN A 14 12.39 -7.18 -15.21
N PHE A 15 11.30 -7.85 -14.87
CA PHE A 15 10.48 -7.53 -13.71
C PHE A 15 11.29 -7.64 -12.40
N LEU A 16 12.06 -8.72 -12.22
CA LEU A 16 12.92 -8.91 -11.05
C LEU A 16 13.97 -7.80 -10.92
N LYS A 17 14.55 -7.37 -12.03
CA LYS A 17 15.49 -6.26 -12.05
C LYS A 17 14.83 -4.97 -11.57
N ILE A 18 13.63 -4.68 -12.06
CA ILE A 18 12.86 -3.49 -11.68
C ILE A 18 12.54 -3.53 -10.18
N MET A 19 12.10 -4.68 -9.65
CA MET A 19 11.79 -4.81 -8.23
C MET A 19 13.02 -4.57 -7.34
N ARG A 20 14.17 -5.10 -7.72
CA ARG A 20 15.44 -4.90 -6.98
C ARG A 20 15.92 -3.45 -7.04
N GLU A 21 15.79 -2.79 -8.17
CA GLU A 21 16.10 -1.36 -8.29
C GLU A 21 15.14 -0.52 -7.43
N TRP A 22 13.88 -0.86 -7.42
CA TRP A 22 12.87 -0.19 -6.60
C TRP A 22 13.16 -0.36 -5.10
N GLN A 23 13.57 -1.55 -4.66
CA GLN A 23 14.00 -1.76 -3.27
C GLN A 23 15.18 -0.87 -2.87
N LYS A 24 16.11 -0.58 -3.79
CA LYS A 24 17.20 0.36 -3.53
C LYS A 24 16.69 1.79 -3.31
N LEU A 25 15.67 2.21 -4.06
CA LEU A 25 15.01 3.51 -3.86
C LEU A 25 14.28 3.55 -2.51
N GLU A 26 13.63 2.47 -2.10
CA GLU A 26 13.02 2.38 -0.77
C GLU A 26 14.06 2.50 0.34
N ASN A 27 15.21 1.84 0.21
CA ASN A 27 16.32 1.98 1.15
C ASN A 27 16.84 3.42 1.23
N ALA A 28 16.95 4.10 0.10
CA ALA A 28 17.35 5.51 0.06
C ALA A 28 16.33 6.41 0.75
N THR A 29 15.04 6.18 0.54
CA THR A 29 13.95 6.91 1.18
C THR A 29 13.95 6.70 2.70
N ILE A 30 14.15 5.47 3.16
CA ILE A 30 14.27 5.15 4.60
C ILE A 30 15.44 5.91 5.22
N LYS A 31 16.60 5.86 4.57
CA LYS A 31 17.81 6.57 5.03
C LYS A 31 17.61 8.07 5.08
N PHE A 32 17.01 8.65 4.06
CA PHE A 32 16.66 10.07 4.01
C PHE A 32 15.70 10.46 5.14
N SER A 33 14.67 9.68 5.39
CA SER A 33 13.71 9.91 6.47
C SER A 33 14.38 9.85 7.85
N LEU A 34 15.26 8.88 8.07
CA LEU A 34 16.04 8.76 9.32
C LEU A 34 16.95 9.96 9.51
N ASP A 35 17.58 10.47 8.46
CA ASP A 35 18.42 11.67 8.53
C ASP A 35 17.60 12.92 8.91
N MET A 36 16.46 13.09 8.31
CA MET A 36 15.53 14.19 8.64
C MET A 36 15.04 14.09 10.09
N LEU A 37 14.72 12.90 10.57
CA LEU A 37 14.31 12.67 11.97
C LEU A 37 15.38 13.07 12.97
N ARG A 38 16.65 12.90 12.63
CA ARG A 38 17.78 13.33 13.48
C ARG A 38 17.95 14.84 13.52
N ARG A 39 17.54 15.56 12.48
CA ARG A 39 17.73 16.99 12.31
C ARG A 39 16.61 17.85 12.89
N THR A 40 15.45 17.27 13.17
CA THR A 40 14.28 18.02 13.60
C THR A 40 13.69 17.51 14.89
N LYS A 41 13.22 18.44 15.72
CA LYS A 41 12.40 18.15 16.90
C LYS A 41 10.92 18.52 16.68
N ASN A 42 10.59 19.10 15.52
CA ASN A 42 9.23 19.50 15.22
C ASN A 42 8.31 18.27 15.11
N PRO A 43 7.25 18.16 15.92
CA PRO A 43 6.41 16.96 15.94
C PRO A 43 5.73 16.67 14.60
N LEU A 44 5.35 17.68 13.85
CA LEU A 44 4.67 17.53 12.57
C LEU A 44 5.62 16.95 11.50
N ILE A 45 6.84 17.47 11.42
CA ILE A 45 7.87 16.95 10.50
C ILE A 45 8.25 15.53 10.90
N ARG A 46 8.44 15.28 12.19
CA ARG A 46 8.75 13.92 12.69
C ARG A 46 7.67 12.92 12.34
N MET A 47 6.41 13.27 12.58
CA MET A 47 5.27 12.41 12.21
C MET A 47 5.28 12.09 10.72
N THR A 48 5.45 13.09 9.85
CA THR A 48 5.49 12.89 8.40
C THR A 48 6.64 11.98 7.98
N MET A 49 7.84 12.19 8.53
CA MET A 49 9.01 11.36 8.21
C MET A 49 8.87 9.92 8.72
N GLU A 50 8.26 9.72 9.90
CA GLU A 50 7.95 8.38 10.41
C GLU A 50 6.96 7.64 9.51
N MET A 51 5.92 8.32 9.03
CA MET A 51 4.96 7.73 8.10
C MET A 51 5.63 7.30 6.79
N ILE A 52 6.44 8.17 6.19
CA ILE A 52 7.19 7.87 4.96
C ILE A 52 8.15 6.70 5.17
N LYS A 53 8.91 6.71 6.26
CA LYS A 53 9.84 5.62 6.61
C LYS A 53 9.10 4.28 6.73
N ASN A 54 8.01 4.25 7.47
CA ASN A 54 7.21 3.05 7.69
C ASN A 54 6.59 2.54 6.39
N ASP A 55 6.09 3.42 5.54
CA ASP A 55 5.54 3.06 4.23
C ASP A 55 6.63 2.47 3.32
N SER A 56 7.81 3.07 3.26
CA SER A 56 8.92 2.55 2.47
C SER A 56 9.41 1.19 2.96
N GLN A 57 9.40 0.93 4.27
CA GLN A 57 9.69 -0.40 4.82
C GLN A 57 8.66 -1.44 4.38
N LYS A 58 7.39 -1.09 4.38
CA LYS A 58 6.30 -1.95 3.89
C LYS A 58 6.41 -2.19 2.38
N HIS A 59 6.68 -1.15 1.60
CA HIS A 59 6.86 -1.26 0.15
C HIS A 59 8.01 -2.21 -0.19
N LYS A 60 9.13 -2.09 0.52
CA LYS A 60 10.27 -2.99 0.36
C LYS A 60 9.90 -4.45 0.64
N ALA A 61 9.13 -4.71 1.69
CA ALA A 61 8.64 -6.04 2.02
C ALA A 61 7.68 -6.57 0.95
N MET A 62 6.79 -5.72 0.42
CA MET A 62 5.87 -6.08 -0.67
C MET A 62 6.62 -6.42 -1.95
N GLN A 63 7.64 -5.65 -2.31
CA GLN A 63 8.51 -5.92 -3.44
C GLN A 63 9.26 -7.25 -3.27
N GLN A 64 9.69 -7.56 -2.04
CA GLN A 64 10.31 -8.85 -1.74
C GLN A 64 9.32 -10.01 -1.90
N MET A 65 8.08 -9.85 -1.48
CA MET A 65 7.02 -10.85 -1.71
C MET A 65 6.83 -11.12 -3.21
N LEU A 66 6.87 -10.09 -4.04
CA LEU A 66 6.78 -10.22 -5.50
C LEU A 66 7.99 -10.97 -6.07
N ILE A 67 9.19 -10.67 -5.60
CA ILE A 67 10.42 -11.39 -5.99
C ILE A 67 10.31 -12.86 -5.58
N ASP A 68 9.92 -13.14 -4.35
CA ASP A 68 9.78 -14.50 -3.82
C ASP A 68 8.71 -15.30 -4.57
N SER A 69 7.63 -14.64 -4.96
CA SER A 69 6.55 -15.25 -5.75
C SER A 69 7.02 -15.76 -7.12
N LEU A 70 8.02 -15.12 -7.71
CA LEU A 70 8.57 -15.51 -9.01
C LEU A 70 9.79 -16.44 -8.89
N THR A 71 10.50 -16.41 -7.78
CA THR A 71 11.78 -17.15 -7.61
C THR A 71 11.68 -18.34 -6.66
N LYS A 72 10.66 -18.40 -5.83
CA LYS A 72 10.45 -19.46 -4.83
C LYS A 72 9.07 -20.09 -5.02
N GLU A 73 8.11 -19.66 -4.26
CA GLU A 73 6.75 -20.19 -4.28
C GLU A 73 5.77 -19.09 -4.69
N ALA A 74 4.93 -19.38 -5.70
CA ALA A 74 3.94 -18.43 -6.17
C ALA A 74 2.92 -18.11 -5.09
N LEU A 75 2.61 -16.83 -4.94
CA LEU A 75 1.52 -16.38 -4.08
C LEU A 75 0.18 -16.87 -4.62
N HIS A 76 -0.63 -17.42 -3.75
CA HIS A 76 -1.98 -17.83 -4.06
C HIS A 76 -2.92 -17.48 -2.91
N ILE A 77 -4.19 -17.39 -3.21
CA ILE A 77 -5.23 -17.13 -2.22
C ILE A 77 -6.12 -18.37 -2.15
N ASN A 78 -6.32 -18.87 -0.93
CA ASN A 78 -7.26 -19.93 -0.68
C ASN A 78 -8.67 -19.32 -0.60
N PRO A 79 -9.62 -19.72 -1.51
CA PRO A 79 -10.99 -19.19 -1.49
C PRO A 79 -11.71 -19.43 -0.17
N ASP A 80 -11.44 -20.54 0.53
CA ASP A 80 -12.06 -20.87 1.80
C ASP A 80 -11.64 -19.90 2.91
N GLU A 81 -10.38 -19.47 2.93
CA GLU A 81 -9.91 -18.44 3.86
C GLU A 81 -10.64 -17.12 3.64
N LEU A 82 -10.79 -16.69 2.39
CA LEU A 82 -11.53 -15.47 2.06
C LEU A 82 -13.00 -15.57 2.44
N ALA A 83 -13.63 -16.75 2.27
CA ALA A 83 -15.01 -16.97 2.66
C ALA A 83 -15.20 -16.84 4.17
N VAL A 84 -14.29 -17.37 4.97
CA VAL A 84 -14.28 -17.24 6.44
C VAL A 84 -14.13 -15.79 6.89
N LEU A 85 -13.33 -15.01 6.18
CA LEU A 85 -13.06 -13.61 6.50
C LEU A 85 -14.12 -12.63 5.96
N SER A 86 -15.08 -13.10 5.17
CA SER A 86 -16.03 -12.26 4.41
C SER A 86 -16.81 -11.27 5.29
N ASP A 87 -17.36 -11.74 6.42
CA ASP A 87 -18.10 -10.86 7.33
C ASP A 87 -17.21 -9.79 7.96
N GLY A 88 -16.00 -10.17 8.36
CA GLY A 88 -15.00 -9.25 8.90
C GLY A 88 -14.57 -8.21 7.87
N LEU A 89 -14.35 -8.62 6.61
CA LEU A 89 -14.01 -7.71 5.53
C LEU A 89 -15.13 -6.69 5.27
N ASN A 90 -16.38 -7.12 5.20
CA ASN A 90 -17.51 -6.23 4.99
C ASN A 90 -17.68 -5.22 6.12
N LYS A 91 -17.53 -5.65 7.37
CA LYS A 91 -17.56 -4.76 8.55
C LYS A 91 -16.41 -3.75 8.52
N HIS A 92 -15.22 -4.19 8.13
CA HIS A 92 -14.04 -3.34 8.02
C HIS A 92 -14.20 -2.30 6.90
N ILE A 93 -14.70 -2.70 5.73
CA ILE A 93 -15.01 -1.78 4.62
C ILE A 93 -16.01 -0.71 5.08
N ALA A 94 -17.05 -1.09 5.80
CA ALA A 94 -18.04 -0.14 6.34
C ALA A 94 -17.42 0.83 7.36
N ALA A 95 -16.53 0.34 8.22
CA ALA A 95 -15.80 1.16 9.18
C ALA A 95 -14.88 2.18 8.50
N GLU A 96 -14.13 1.76 7.48
CA GLU A 96 -13.27 2.66 6.69
C GLU A 96 -14.08 3.71 5.93
N ALA A 97 -15.23 3.34 5.38
CA ALA A 97 -16.14 4.28 4.73
C ALA A 97 -16.67 5.33 5.73
N LYS A 98 -17.00 4.92 6.96
CA LYS A 98 -17.43 5.84 8.02
C LYS A 98 -16.29 6.76 8.47
N SER A 99 -15.07 6.24 8.59
CA SER A 99 -13.88 7.06 8.88
C SER A 99 -13.65 8.15 7.84
N LEU A 100 -13.79 7.83 6.55
CA LEU A 100 -13.69 8.80 5.46
C LEU A 100 -14.76 9.89 5.55
N GLU A 101 -16.00 9.52 5.86
CA GLU A 101 -17.10 10.46 6.05
C GLU A 101 -16.82 11.44 7.19
N LEU A 102 -16.37 10.92 8.34
CA LEU A 102 -16.01 11.74 9.50
C LEU A 102 -14.82 12.66 9.23
N ALA A 103 -13.81 12.17 8.56
CA ALA A 103 -12.62 12.94 8.20
C ALA A 103 -12.96 14.07 7.22
N ASP A 104 -13.81 13.80 6.24
CA ASP A 104 -14.28 14.82 5.28
C ASP A 104 -15.14 15.90 5.96
N GLU A 105 -16.01 15.51 6.87
CA GLU A 105 -16.78 16.44 7.69
C GLU A 105 -15.87 17.31 8.56
N ALA A 106 -14.88 16.72 9.23
CA ALA A 106 -13.89 17.46 10.01
C ALA A 106 -13.11 18.46 9.15
N LEU A 107 -12.72 18.07 7.94
CA LEU A 107 -12.02 18.94 7.01
C LEU A 107 -12.86 20.16 6.60
N LYS A 108 -14.15 19.97 6.33
CA LYS A 108 -15.09 21.06 6.00
C LYS A 108 -15.27 22.04 7.14
N ASN A 109 -15.12 21.59 8.38
CA ASN A 109 -15.29 22.41 9.59
C ASN A 109 -13.96 22.95 10.14
N SER A 110 -12.86 22.78 9.45
CA SER A 110 -11.53 23.25 9.89
C SER A 110 -11.00 24.36 8.98
N GLU A 111 -10.53 25.44 9.60
CA GLU A 111 -9.90 26.57 8.91
C GLU A 111 -8.39 26.62 9.14
N LEU A 112 -7.88 25.97 10.18
CA LEU A 112 -6.46 25.99 10.54
C LEU A 112 -5.64 25.16 9.57
N PHE A 113 -4.59 25.75 9.00
CA PHE A 113 -3.73 25.12 7.99
C PHE A 113 -3.12 23.80 8.47
N ILE A 114 -2.54 23.77 9.69
CA ILE A 114 -1.91 22.56 10.24
C ILE A 114 -2.95 21.46 10.48
N THR A 115 -4.11 21.82 11.00
CA THR A 115 -5.22 20.87 11.20
C THR A 115 -5.67 20.28 9.87
N ARG A 116 -5.85 21.11 8.86
CA ARG A 116 -6.20 20.65 7.50
C ARG A 116 -5.11 19.75 6.90
N TYR A 117 -3.85 20.05 7.13
CA TYR A 117 -2.74 19.21 6.68
C TYR A 117 -2.81 17.81 7.32
N ILE A 118 -2.97 17.74 8.64
CA ILE A 118 -3.07 16.45 9.35
C ILE A 118 -4.30 15.67 8.89
N LEU A 119 -5.45 16.33 8.74
CA LEU A 119 -6.67 15.70 8.22
C LEU A 119 -6.48 15.17 6.80
N SER A 120 -5.73 15.88 5.94
CA SER A 120 -5.44 15.41 4.59
C SER A 120 -4.60 14.13 4.58
N LEU A 121 -3.67 13.97 5.52
CA LEU A 121 -2.88 12.73 5.68
C LEU A 121 -3.78 11.58 6.14
N LEU A 122 -4.67 11.82 7.10
CA LEU A 122 -5.65 10.82 7.56
C LEU A 122 -6.58 10.38 6.42
N ILE A 123 -7.11 11.32 5.66
CA ILE A 123 -7.99 11.02 4.51
C ILE A 123 -7.25 10.18 3.47
N ALA A 124 -5.98 10.49 3.17
CA ALA A 124 -5.18 9.72 2.23
C ALA A 124 -5.00 8.28 2.71
N ASP A 125 -4.70 8.05 3.98
CA ASP A 125 -4.54 6.72 4.55
C ASP A 125 -5.85 5.94 4.60
N GLU A 126 -6.93 6.54 5.06
CA GLU A 126 -8.25 5.90 5.11
C GLU A 126 -8.76 5.55 3.70
N THR A 127 -8.52 6.41 2.72
CA THR A 127 -8.84 6.14 1.30
C THR A 127 -8.05 4.95 0.80
N LYS A 128 -6.76 4.87 1.12
CA LYS A 128 -5.90 3.73 0.79
C LYS A 128 -6.41 2.44 1.41
N HIS A 129 -6.74 2.44 2.68
CA HIS A 129 -7.27 1.28 3.40
C HIS A 129 -8.60 0.80 2.79
N HIS A 130 -9.51 1.71 2.52
CA HIS A 130 -10.79 1.40 1.89
C HIS A 130 -10.59 0.75 0.51
N ASN A 131 -9.70 1.28 -0.30
CA ASN A 131 -9.36 0.74 -1.62
C ASN A 131 -8.68 -0.64 -1.51
N MET A 132 -7.79 -0.84 -0.55
CA MET A 132 -7.13 -2.13 -0.30
C MET A 132 -8.15 -3.23 0.03
N LEU A 133 -9.09 -2.93 0.92
CA LEU A 133 -10.14 -3.86 1.31
C LEU A 133 -11.11 -4.15 0.16
N GLY A 134 -11.47 -3.14 -0.63
CA GLY A 134 -12.29 -3.31 -1.83
C GLY A 134 -11.64 -4.21 -2.87
N LYS A 135 -10.34 -4.03 -3.14
CA LYS A 135 -9.56 -4.88 -4.04
C LYS A 135 -9.43 -6.31 -3.53
N LEU A 136 -9.22 -6.50 -2.23
CA LEU A 136 -9.18 -7.82 -1.61
C LEU A 136 -10.53 -8.54 -1.78
N ASN A 137 -11.63 -7.83 -1.64
CA ASN A 137 -12.98 -8.35 -1.87
C ASN A 137 -13.23 -8.73 -3.34
N GLU A 138 -12.65 -7.97 -4.29
CA GLU A 138 -12.68 -8.32 -5.73
C GLU A 138 -11.91 -9.60 -6.03
N LEU A 139 -10.76 -9.83 -5.40
CA LEU A 139 -9.98 -11.06 -5.53
C LEU A 139 -10.80 -12.29 -5.10
N LYS A 140 -11.63 -12.16 -4.08
CA LYS A 140 -12.58 -13.21 -3.66
C LYS A 140 -13.51 -13.62 -4.80
N ARG A 141 -14.00 -12.66 -5.60
CA ARG A 141 -14.85 -12.94 -6.77
C ARG A 141 -14.07 -13.59 -7.90
N ALA A 142 -12.84 -13.14 -8.16
CA ALA A 142 -11.98 -13.68 -9.22
C ALA A 142 -11.61 -15.15 -8.98
N THR A 143 -11.37 -15.56 -7.73
CA THR A 143 -11.04 -16.95 -7.39
C THR A 143 -12.20 -17.94 -7.60
N VAL A 144 -13.45 -17.48 -7.62
CA VAL A 144 -14.64 -18.32 -7.90
C VAL A 144 -14.74 -18.69 -9.38
N PHE A 145 -14.11 -17.95 -10.27
CA PHE A 145 -14.18 -18.17 -11.72
C PHE A 145 -13.02 -19.00 -12.30
N VAL A 146 -12.03 -19.36 -11.50
CA VAL A 146 -10.81 -20.08 -11.94
C VAL A 146 -10.84 -21.57 -11.55
N THR A 147 -11.87 -22.00 -10.84
CA THR A 147 -12.16 -23.42 -10.57
C THR A 147 -13.21 -23.96 -11.53
#